data_101d3ee03c2dd543674c989531ea2c40
#
_entry.id   101d3ee03c2dd543674c989531ea2c40
#
_cell.length_a   1.000
_cell.length_b   1.000
_cell.length_c   1.000
_cell.angle_alpha   90.00
_cell.angle_beta   90.00
_cell.angle_gamma   90.00
#
_symmetry.space_group_name_H-M   'P 1'
#
loop_
_entity.id
_entity.type
_entity.pdbx_description
1 polymer ?
#
loop_
_entity_poly.entity_id
_entity_poly.type
_entity_poly.pdbx_seq_one_letter_code
_entity_poly.pdbx_strand_id
1 'polypeptide(L)'
;MDALAGPYAAAALLLILGGVLEVRRPRSATEALAGLGASVPPPVVRVFATSAVLVGVAALVAGGGTGGRIAAGFVGLAYLGFASFVGLALARAAPLASCGCFGRDDTPPTVTHLVLDLAGAGAALAVVLSPGDGFRGAVEHQPGAGIPFLVVTGVCAGLSYLVFTRAPRIARPDGMRDPRG
;
A
#
# COMPACT_ATOMS: atom_id res chain seq x y z
N MET A 1 0.17 17.70 -16.53
CA MET A 1 0.16 17.31 -15.10
C MET A 1 0.04 15.79 -14.92
N ASP A 2 0.36 15.05 -15.98
CA ASP A 2 0.17 13.60 -16.04
C ASP A 2 1.22 12.79 -15.28
N ALA A 3 2.32 13.44 -14.87
CA ALA A 3 3.40 12.77 -14.13
C ALA A 3 2.97 12.17 -12.77
N LEU A 4 1.90 12.68 -12.17
CA LEU A 4 1.38 12.19 -10.88
C LEU A 4 0.39 11.02 -11.04
N ALA A 5 -0.18 10.84 -12.23
CA ALA A 5 -1.14 9.76 -12.49
C ALA A 5 -0.51 8.38 -12.33
N GLY A 6 0.75 8.20 -12.76
CA GLY A 6 1.48 6.93 -12.65
C GLY A 6 1.73 6.51 -11.19
N PRO A 7 2.40 7.32 -10.37
CA PRO A 7 2.62 7.02 -8.95
C PRO A 7 1.32 6.80 -8.17
N TYR A 8 0.30 7.61 -8.42
CA TYR A 8 -1.02 7.45 -7.81
C TYR A 8 -1.70 6.13 -8.21
N ALA A 9 -1.68 5.79 -9.51
CA ALA A 9 -2.23 4.53 -9.99
C ALA A 9 -1.47 3.32 -9.42
N ALA A 10 -0.14 3.39 -9.31
CA ALA A 10 0.65 2.35 -8.68
C ALA A 10 0.26 2.18 -7.20
N ALA A 11 0.06 3.28 -6.46
CA ALA A 11 -0.43 3.24 -5.09
C ALA A 11 -1.82 2.61 -5.01
N ALA A 12 -2.77 2.98 -5.89
CA ALA A 12 -4.09 2.37 -5.92
C ALA A 12 -4.05 0.86 -6.21
N LEU A 13 -3.20 0.41 -7.15
CA LEU A 13 -2.99 -1.01 -7.44
C LEU A 13 -2.41 -1.78 -6.26
N LEU A 14 -1.44 -1.20 -5.55
CA LEU A 14 -0.86 -1.81 -4.35
C LEU A 14 -1.90 -1.91 -3.22
N LEU A 15 -2.75 -0.89 -3.07
CA LEU A 15 -3.85 -0.90 -2.10
C LEU A 15 -4.85 -2.02 -2.40
N ILE A 16 -5.20 -2.22 -3.68
CA ILE A 16 -6.06 -3.33 -4.12
C ILE A 16 -5.37 -4.67 -3.81
N LEU A 17 -4.12 -4.84 -4.21
CA LEU A 17 -3.38 -6.07 -4.01
C LEU A 17 -3.25 -6.42 -2.53
N GLY A 18 -2.83 -5.46 -1.71
CA GLY A 18 -2.73 -5.63 -0.26
C GLY A 18 -4.06 -6.01 0.36
N GLY A 19 -5.13 -5.27 0.02
CA GLY A 19 -6.48 -5.57 0.50
C GLY A 19 -6.97 -6.96 0.11
N VAL A 20 -6.76 -7.39 -1.14
CA VAL A 20 -7.15 -8.76 -1.58
C VAL A 20 -6.39 -9.83 -0.81
N LEU A 21 -5.09 -9.65 -0.60
CA LEU A 21 -4.28 -10.61 0.15
C LEU A 21 -4.72 -10.67 1.62
N GLU A 22 -5.04 -9.53 2.22
CA GLU A 22 -5.48 -9.42 3.60
C GLU A 22 -6.88 -10.01 3.81
N VAL A 23 -7.83 -9.81 2.88
CA VAL A 23 -9.15 -10.47 2.92
C VAL A 23 -8.99 -12.00 2.97
N ARG A 24 -8.01 -12.53 2.22
CA ARG A 24 -7.73 -13.97 2.18
C ARG A 24 -7.03 -14.49 3.44
N ARG A 25 -6.19 -13.67 4.07
CA ARG A 25 -5.35 -14.04 5.23
C ARG A 25 -5.37 -12.97 6.32
N PRO A 26 -6.50 -12.71 6.98
CA PRO A 26 -6.64 -11.62 7.96
C PRO A 26 -5.85 -11.85 9.26
N ARG A 27 -5.32 -13.06 9.46
CA ARG A 27 -4.58 -13.39 10.70
C ARG A 27 -3.30 -12.62 10.85
N SER A 28 -2.55 -12.38 9.76
CA SER A 28 -1.29 -11.63 9.81
C SER A 28 -1.47 -10.21 10.33
N ALA A 29 -2.50 -9.47 9.88
CA ALA A 29 -2.80 -8.15 10.41
C ALA A 29 -3.37 -8.20 11.84
N THR A 30 -4.21 -9.21 12.16
CA THR A 30 -4.71 -9.39 13.53
C THR A 30 -3.55 -9.59 14.52
N GLU A 31 -2.57 -10.42 14.18
CA GLU A 31 -1.39 -10.69 15.00
C GLU A 31 -0.47 -9.47 15.10
N ALA A 32 -0.27 -8.76 13.98
CA ALA A 32 0.51 -7.53 13.96
C ALA A 32 -0.10 -6.45 14.86
N LEU A 33 -1.43 -6.26 14.81
CA LEU A 33 -2.15 -5.33 15.67
C LEU A 33 -2.09 -5.76 17.16
N ALA A 34 -2.23 -7.06 17.44
CA ALA A 34 -2.10 -7.60 18.79
C ALA A 34 -0.70 -7.35 19.36
N GLY A 35 0.35 -7.44 18.56
CA GLY A 35 1.73 -7.11 18.93
C GLY A 35 1.93 -5.65 19.32
N LEU A 36 1.06 -4.75 18.87
CA LEU A 36 1.01 -3.34 19.30
C LEU A 36 0.04 -3.07 20.45
N GLY A 37 -0.62 -4.12 20.98
CA GLY A 37 -1.57 -4.03 22.08
C GLY A 37 -3.02 -3.78 21.64
N ALA A 38 -3.33 -3.90 20.34
CA ALA A 38 -4.68 -3.71 19.82
C ALA A 38 -5.32 -5.06 19.47
N SER A 39 -6.34 -5.49 20.23
CA SER A 39 -7.08 -6.71 19.92
C SER A 39 -8.19 -6.42 18.90
N VAL A 40 -7.94 -6.77 17.63
CA VAL A 40 -8.90 -6.57 16.54
C VAL A 40 -9.32 -7.93 15.99
N PRO A 41 -10.63 -8.25 15.99
CA PRO A 41 -11.09 -9.55 15.49
C PRO A 41 -10.97 -9.66 13.95
N PRO A 42 -10.73 -10.86 13.39
CA PRO A 42 -10.55 -11.08 11.96
C PRO A 42 -11.67 -10.52 11.05
N PRO A 43 -12.96 -10.53 11.44
CA PRO A 43 -14.01 -9.92 10.62
C PRO A 43 -13.82 -8.42 10.40
N VAL A 44 -13.37 -7.70 11.43
CA VAL A 44 -13.12 -6.26 11.32
C VAL A 44 -11.96 -5.99 10.35
N VAL A 45 -10.88 -6.77 10.45
CA VAL A 45 -9.76 -6.70 9.49
C VAL A 45 -10.24 -6.93 8.06
N ARG A 46 -11.12 -7.92 7.83
CA ARG A 46 -11.70 -8.16 6.51
C ARG A 46 -12.52 -6.98 5.99
N VAL A 47 -13.29 -6.32 6.85
CA VAL A 47 -14.06 -5.12 6.46
C VAL A 47 -13.10 -4.02 6.00
N PHE A 48 -12.05 -3.72 6.78
CA PHE A 48 -11.04 -2.74 6.38
C PHE A 48 -10.32 -3.11 5.09
N ALA A 49 -9.92 -4.37 4.93
CA ALA A 49 -9.27 -4.86 3.73
C ALA A 49 -10.19 -4.77 2.50
N THR A 50 -11.48 -5.11 2.64
CA THR A 50 -12.46 -4.95 1.56
C THR A 50 -12.67 -3.48 1.21
N SER A 51 -12.74 -2.59 2.21
CA SER A 51 -12.83 -1.15 1.99
C SER A 51 -11.61 -0.61 1.24
N ALA A 52 -10.40 -1.10 1.56
CA ALA A 52 -9.18 -0.73 0.84
C ALA A 52 -9.24 -1.15 -0.64
N VAL A 53 -9.75 -2.36 -0.94
CA VAL A 53 -9.97 -2.80 -2.33
C VAL A 53 -10.95 -1.87 -3.05
N LEU A 54 -12.10 -1.57 -2.43
CA LEU A 54 -13.11 -0.71 -3.04
C LEU A 54 -12.59 0.71 -3.28
N VAL A 55 -11.84 1.27 -2.33
CA VAL A 55 -11.18 2.57 -2.46
C VAL A 55 -10.17 2.57 -3.60
N GLY A 56 -9.33 1.53 -3.68
CA GLY A 56 -8.35 1.40 -4.76
C GLY A 56 -9.02 1.29 -6.14
N VAL A 57 -10.10 0.50 -6.26
CA VAL A 57 -10.88 0.40 -7.50
C VAL A 57 -11.53 1.75 -7.83
N ALA A 58 -12.16 2.40 -6.87
CA ALA A 58 -12.75 3.72 -7.06
C ALA A 58 -11.71 4.75 -7.54
N ALA A 59 -10.50 4.69 -6.99
CA ALA A 59 -9.39 5.56 -7.39
C ALA A 59 -8.98 5.40 -8.86
N LEU A 60 -9.02 4.16 -9.39
CA LEU A 60 -8.69 3.87 -10.79
C LEU A 60 -9.83 4.18 -11.76
N VAL A 61 -11.10 4.02 -11.34
CA VAL A 61 -12.24 4.23 -12.23
C VAL A 61 -12.82 5.66 -12.14
N ALA A 62 -12.57 6.36 -11.04
CA ALA A 62 -12.99 7.74 -10.90
C ALA A 62 -12.22 8.60 -11.92
N GLY A 63 -12.98 9.35 -12.72
CA GLY A 63 -12.41 10.38 -13.57
C GLY A 63 -11.85 11.55 -12.76
N GLY A 64 -11.51 12.65 -13.43
CA GLY A 64 -11.15 13.90 -12.77
C GLY A 64 -12.30 14.51 -11.96
N GLY A 65 -12.05 15.67 -11.37
CA GLY A 65 -13.04 16.42 -10.61
C GLY A 65 -13.26 15.93 -9.17
N THR A 66 -14.43 16.18 -8.61
CA THR A 66 -14.73 15.97 -7.19
C THR A 66 -14.65 14.48 -6.79
N GLY A 67 -15.16 13.59 -7.63
CA GLY A 67 -15.13 12.14 -7.35
C GLY A 67 -13.70 11.59 -7.25
N GLY A 68 -12.83 11.97 -8.19
CA GLY A 68 -11.42 11.59 -8.17
C GLY A 68 -10.68 12.13 -6.94
N ARG A 69 -10.98 13.39 -6.55
CA ARG A 69 -10.39 13.99 -5.32
C ARG A 69 -10.81 13.25 -4.06
N ILE A 70 -12.08 12.88 -3.93
CA ILE A 70 -12.59 12.12 -2.80
C ILE A 70 -11.90 10.76 -2.74
N ALA A 71 -11.84 10.03 -3.87
CA ALA A 71 -11.16 8.74 -3.94
C ALA A 71 -9.67 8.87 -3.56
N ALA A 72 -8.98 9.90 -4.08
CA ALA A 72 -7.59 10.17 -3.73
C ALA A 72 -7.42 10.48 -2.24
N GLY A 73 -8.34 11.23 -1.65
CA GLY A 73 -8.35 11.50 -0.21
C GLY A 73 -8.40 10.21 0.62
N PHE A 74 -9.27 9.27 0.25
CA PHE A 74 -9.35 7.96 0.92
C PHE A 74 -8.11 7.10 0.71
N VAL A 75 -7.50 7.10 -0.48
CA VAL A 75 -6.20 6.44 -0.73
C VAL A 75 -5.14 7.03 0.18
N GLY A 76 -5.04 8.36 0.25
CA GLY A 76 -4.09 9.06 1.12
C GLY A 76 -4.28 8.70 2.60
N LEU A 77 -5.53 8.67 3.08
CA LEU A 77 -5.85 8.26 4.46
C LEU A 77 -5.45 6.81 4.75
N ALA A 78 -5.68 5.88 3.82
CA ALA A 78 -5.27 4.50 3.97
C ALA A 78 -3.74 4.38 4.12
N TYR A 79 -2.98 5.05 3.26
CA TYR A 79 -1.52 5.05 3.33
C TYR A 79 -0.97 5.75 4.56
N LEU A 80 -1.59 6.84 5.03
CA LEU A 80 -1.23 7.46 6.31
C LEU A 80 -1.51 6.53 7.48
N GLY A 81 -2.58 5.74 7.42
CA GLY A 81 -2.87 4.70 8.40
C GLY A 81 -1.76 3.64 8.44
N PHE A 82 -1.32 3.14 7.29
CA PHE A 82 -0.20 2.19 7.20
C PHE A 82 1.11 2.81 7.68
N ALA A 83 1.44 4.02 7.26
CA ALA A 83 2.62 4.75 7.72
C ALA A 83 2.62 4.93 9.24
N SER A 84 1.48 5.27 9.82
CA SER A 84 1.32 5.42 11.28
C SER A 84 1.53 4.10 12.00
N PHE A 85 0.97 3.00 11.48
CA PHE A 85 1.16 1.66 12.02
C PHE A 85 2.65 1.24 11.98
N VAL A 86 3.29 1.37 10.82
CA VAL A 86 4.71 1.01 10.63
C VAL A 86 5.59 1.92 11.48
N GLY A 87 5.34 3.22 11.50
CA GLY A 87 6.07 4.19 12.33
C GLY A 87 5.99 3.87 13.81
N LEU A 88 4.80 3.51 14.30
CA LEU A 88 4.59 3.11 15.69
C LEU A 88 5.30 1.80 16.03
N ALA A 89 5.27 0.82 15.11
CA ALA A 89 5.96 -0.45 15.28
C ALA A 89 7.48 -0.25 15.37
N LEU A 90 8.05 0.60 14.51
CA LEU A 90 9.45 0.96 14.53
C LEU A 90 9.83 1.73 15.81
N ALA A 91 9.03 2.73 16.21
CA ALA A 91 9.29 3.54 17.40
C ALA A 91 9.27 2.70 18.69
N ARG A 92 8.42 1.68 18.76
CA ARG A 92 8.33 0.77 19.92
C ARG A 92 9.32 -0.39 19.86
N ALA A 93 10.13 -0.49 18.81
CA ALA A 93 10.98 -1.66 18.55
C ALA A 93 10.19 -2.99 18.74
N ALA A 94 8.91 -2.98 18.32
CA ALA A 94 8.01 -4.10 18.53
C ALA A 94 8.53 -5.33 17.76
N PRO A 95 8.65 -6.51 18.40
CA PRO A 95 9.16 -7.73 17.75
C PRO A 95 8.07 -8.34 16.85
N LEU A 96 7.61 -7.58 15.84
CA LEU A 96 6.60 -8.03 14.91
C LEU A 96 7.24 -8.93 13.85
N ALA A 97 6.75 -10.15 13.73
CA ALA A 97 7.18 -11.08 12.68
C ALA A 97 6.71 -10.61 11.29
N SER A 98 5.60 -9.86 11.23
CA SER A 98 4.99 -9.37 9.99
C SER A 98 4.40 -7.97 10.19
N CYS A 99 4.42 -7.14 9.14
CA CYS A 99 3.66 -5.88 9.13
C CYS A 99 2.17 -6.07 8.78
N GLY A 100 1.77 -7.26 8.35
CA GLY A 100 0.39 -7.57 7.96
C GLY A 100 -0.06 -6.98 6.63
N CYS A 101 0.69 -6.05 6.02
CA CYS A 101 0.25 -5.27 4.86
C CYS A 101 -0.01 -6.09 3.58
N PHE A 102 0.60 -7.26 3.43
CA PHE A 102 0.46 -8.12 2.25
C PHE A 102 0.12 -9.58 2.59
N GLY A 103 -0.50 -9.83 3.75
CA GLY A 103 -0.92 -11.18 4.16
C GLY A 103 0.24 -12.19 4.27
N ARG A 104 1.48 -11.74 4.53
CA ARG A 104 2.67 -12.57 4.69
C ARG A 104 3.18 -12.50 6.12
N ASP A 105 3.44 -13.67 6.69
CA ASP A 105 3.79 -13.82 8.10
C ASP A 105 5.29 -13.54 8.37
N ASP A 106 6.10 -13.30 7.32
CA ASP A 106 7.56 -13.21 7.39
C ASP A 106 8.15 -11.88 6.90
N THR A 107 7.37 -10.81 6.94
CA THR A 107 7.79 -9.48 6.46
C THR A 107 7.73 -8.46 7.60
N PRO A 108 8.81 -8.30 8.38
CA PRO A 108 8.83 -7.34 9.48
C PRO A 108 8.72 -5.90 8.97
N PRO A 109 8.15 -4.97 9.75
CA PRO A 109 8.10 -3.57 9.41
C PRO A 109 9.52 -2.98 9.30
N THR A 110 9.76 -2.18 8.26
CA THR A 110 11.05 -1.52 8.02
C THR A 110 10.85 -0.06 7.65
N VAL A 111 11.92 0.73 7.75
CA VAL A 111 11.93 2.13 7.29
C VAL A 111 11.53 2.24 5.82
N THR A 112 11.89 1.24 4.99
CA THR A 112 11.49 1.20 3.58
C THR A 112 9.96 1.16 3.42
N HIS A 113 9.25 0.38 4.27
CA HIS A 113 7.78 0.36 4.27
C HIS A 113 7.23 1.75 4.60
N LEU A 114 7.75 2.39 5.65
CA LEU A 114 7.34 3.74 6.06
C LEU A 114 7.52 4.76 4.93
N VAL A 115 8.67 4.74 4.25
CA VAL A 115 8.97 5.66 3.14
C VAL A 115 8.01 5.43 1.97
N LEU A 116 7.73 4.17 1.61
CA LEU A 116 6.82 3.84 0.51
C LEU A 116 5.36 4.21 0.85
N ASP A 117 4.94 4.00 2.09
CA ASP A 117 3.61 4.42 2.54
C ASP A 117 3.47 5.95 2.50
N LEU A 118 4.47 6.68 2.97
CA LEU A 118 4.49 8.15 2.88
C LEU A 118 4.53 8.64 1.42
N ALA A 119 5.26 7.96 0.54
CA ALA A 119 5.25 8.28 -0.89
C ALA A 119 3.88 8.05 -1.53
N GLY A 120 3.19 6.96 -1.18
CA GLY A 120 1.81 6.69 -1.61
C GLY A 120 0.83 7.75 -1.12
N ALA A 121 0.94 8.14 0.15
CA ALA A 121 0.14 9.23 0.72
C ALA A 121 0.42 10.57 0.02
N GLY A 122 1.69 10.88 -0.26
CA GLY A 122 2.11 12.09 -0.98
C GLY A 122 1.57 12.13 -2.41
N ALA A 123 1.62 11.00 -3.13
CA ALA A 123 1.04 10.90 -4.48
C ALA A 123 -0.47 11.14 -4.46
N ALA A 124 -1.18 10.58 -3.50
CA ALA A 124 -2.62 10.79 -3.34
C ALA A 124 -2.95 12.25 -2.97
N LEU A 125 -2.19 12.86 -2.06
CA LEU A 125 -2.34 14.26 -1.68
C LEU A 125 -2.11 15.19 -2.89
N ALA A 126 -1.10 14.91 -3.70
CA ALA A 126 -0.83 15.69 -4.91
C ALA A 126 -2.01 15.67 -5.89
N VAL A 127 -2.71 14.52 -6.03
CA VAL A 127 -3.95 14.43 -6.83
C VAL A 127 -5.09 15.21 -6.20
N VAL A 128 -5.23 15.22 -4.87
CA VAL A 128 -6.24 16.03 -4.17
C VAL A 128 -6.01 17.52 -4.41
N LEU A 129 -4.77 17.99 -4.35
CA LEU A 129 -4.44 19.41 -4.50
C LEU A 129 -4.42 19.89 -5.94
N SER A 130 -4.09 19.02 -6.88
CA SER A 130 -3.96 19.35 -8.30
C SER A 130 -4.74 18.35 -9.15
N PRO A 131 -6.08 18.42 -9.12
CA PRO A 131 -6.91 17.48 -9.85
C PRO A 131 -6.71 17.68 -11.36
N GLY A 132 -6.24 16.62 -12.02
CA GLY A 132 -6.22 16.47 -13.47
C GLY A 132 -7.44 15.68 -13.93
N ASP A 133 -7.34 15.10 -15.13
CA ASP A 133 -8.40 14.27 -15.73
C ASP A 133 -8.54 12.89 -15.05
N GLY A 134 -7.79 12.66 -13.99
CA GLY A 134 -7.73 11.38 -13.27
C GLY A 134 -6.93 10.32 -14.03
N PHE A 135 -6.89 9.11 -13.48
CA PHE A 135 -6.18 7.99 -14.11
C PHE A 135 -6.76 7.65 -15.48
N ARG A 136 -8.08 7.64 -15.60
CA ARG A 136 -8.77 7.35 -16.86
C ARG A 136 -8.42 8.36 -17.96
N GLY A 137 -8.49 9.64 -17.66
CA GLY A 137 -8.10 10.68 -18.61
C GLY A 137 -6.62 10.62 -18.97
N ALA A 138 -5.75 10.32 -18.01
CA ALA A 138 -4.32 10.11 -18.29
C ALA A 138 -4.08 8.95 -19.27
N VAL A 139 -4.83 7.86 -19.18
CA VAL A 139 -4.76 6.72 -20.13
C VAL A 139 -5.28 7.13 -21.50
N GLU A 140 -6.43 7.80 -21.57
CA GLU A 140 -7.08 8.20 -22.83
C GLU A 140 -6.23 9.18 -23.66
N HIS A 141 -5.45 10.06 -23.02
CA HIS A 141 -4.60 11.06 -23.68
C HIS A 141 -3.19 10.56 -24.04
N GLN A 142 -2.84 9.31 -23.69
CA GLN A 142 -1.53 8.74 -24.02
C GLN A 142 -1.53 8.06 -25.39
N PRO A 143 -0.39 8.11 -26.14
CA PRO A 143 -0.26 7.40 -27.38
C PRO A 143 -0.41 5.88 -27.20
N GLY A 144 -0.95 5.20 -28.23
CA GLY A 144 -1.17 3.76 -28.18
C GLY A 144 -2.21 3.32 -27.15
N ALA A 145 -3.30 4.11 -26.97
CA ALA A 145 -4.37 3.85 -26.01
C ALA A 145 -3.85 3.63 -24.57
N GLY A 146 -2.76 4.32 -24.21
CA GLY A 146 -2.19 4.27 -22.86
C GLY A 146 -1.45 2.98 -22.50
N ILE A 147 -1.25 2.05 -23.45
CA ILE A 147 -0.57 0.77 -23.17
C ILE A 147 0.82 0.96 -22.53
N PRO A 148 1.72 1.83 -23.05
CA PRO A 148 3.02 2.05 -22.43
C PRO A 148 2.89 2.56 -20.99
N PHE A 149 1.94 3.45 -20.74
CA PHE A 149 1.67 4.00 -19.39
C PHE A 149 1.20 2.91 -18.44
N LEU A 150 0.28 2.04 -18.86
CA LEU A 150 -0.20 0.91 -18.06
C LEU A 150 0.91 -0.08 -17.74
N VAL A 151 1.78 -0.38 -18.73
CA VAL A 151 2.94 -1.27 -18.53
C VAL A 151 3.89 -0.68 -17.48
N VAL A 152 4.28 0.59 -17.63
CA VAL A 152 5.18 1.25 -16.68
C VAL A 152 4.56 1.29 -15.28
N THR A 153 3.28 1.66 -15.16
CA THR A 153 2.56 1.68 -13.88
C THR A 153 2.52 0.29 -13.24
N GLY A 154 2.22 -0.75 -14.02
CA GLY A 154 2.23 -2.14 -13.56
C GLY A 154 3.61 -2.62 -13.12
N VAL A 155 4.66 -2.26 -13.87
CA VAL A 155 6.05 -2.57 -13.50
C VAL A 155 6.43 -1.85 -12.21
N CYS A 156 6.11 -0.57 -12.07
CA CYS A 156 6.37 0.18 -10.84
C CYS A 156 5.65 -0.42 -9.63
N ALA A 157 4.38 -0.79 -9.79
CA ALA A 157 3.62 -1.48 -8.74
C ALA A 157 4.23 -2.83 -8.38
N GLY A 158 4.63 -3.63 -9.39
CA GLY A 158 5.30 -4.92 -9.20
C GLY A 158 6.65 -4.80 -8.50
N LEU A 159 7.47 -3.83 -8.89
CA LEU A 159 8.76 -3.55 -8.25
C LEU A 159 8.55 -3.09 -6.80
N SER A 160 7.59 -2.20 -6.55
CA SER A 160 7.25 -1.79 -5.19
C SER A 160 6.81 -2.97 -4.34
N TYR A 161 5.95 -3.85 -4.86
CA TYR A 161 5.56 -5.09 -4.19
C TYR A 161 6.77 -6.00 -3.87
N LEU A 162 7.71 -6.14 -4.81
CA LEU A 162 8.94 -6.92 -4.59
C LEU A 162 9.82 -6.27 -3.51
N VAL A 163 9.94 -4.96 -3.49
CA VAL A 163 10.66 -4.24 -2.43
C VAL A 163 10.00 -4.48 -1.08
N PHE A 164 8.69 -4.34 -0.98
CA PHE A 164 7.96 -4.64 0.26
C PHE A 164 8.18 -6.07 0.77
N THR A 165 8.25 -7.05 -0.13
CA THR A 165 8.27 -8.48 0.24
C THR A 165 9.67 -9.10 0.31
N ARG A 166 10.70 -8.50 -0.34
CA ARG A 166 12.06 -9.07 -0.46
C ARG A 166 13.12 -8.28 0.29
N ALA A 167 13.03 -6.96 0.37
CA ALA A 167 14.04 -6.13 1.02
C ALA A 167 14.33 -6.52 2.48
N PRO A 168 13.34 -6.88 3.32
CA PRO A 168 13.58 -7.30 4.69
C PRO A 168 14.43 -8.57 4.82
N ARG A 169 14.41 -9.44 3.81
CA ARG A 169 15.18 -10.70 3.81
C ARG A 169 16.65 -10.49 3.49
N ILE A 170 16.96 -9.49 2.67
CA ILE A 170 18.33 -9.16 2.25
C ILE A 170 19.07 -8.43 3.40
N ALA A 171 18.34 -7.70 4.24
CA ALA A 171 18.91 -6.94 5.35
C ALA A 171 19.22 -7.78 6.61
N ARG A 172 18.87 -9.07 6.65
CA ARG A 172 19.32 -9.99 7.70
C ARG A 172 20.64 -10.64 7.24
N PRO A 173 21.81 -10.27 7.82
CA PRO A 173 23.02 -11.05 7.61
C PRO A 173 22.82 -12.45 8.20
N ASP A 174 23.23 -13.49 7.45
CA ASP A 174 23.15 -14.92 7.83
C ASP A 174 23.92 -15.31 9.11
N GLY A 175 24.10 -14.40 10.05
CA GLY A 175 24.92 -14.56 11.24
C GLY A 175 24.18 -14.78 12.57
N MET A 176 22.85 -14.64 12.61
CA MET A 176 22.09 -14.92 13.82
C MET A 176 21.40 -16.28 13.70
N ARG A 177 22.21 -17.35 13.67
CA ARG A 177 21.74 -18.70 14.01
C ARG A 177 21.21 -18.65 15.43
N ASP A 178 19.97 -19.13 15.61
CA ASP A 178 19.38 -19.36 16.91
C ASP A 178 20.37 -20.10 17.81
N PRO A 179 20.75 -19.57 18.99
CA PRO A 179 21.66 -20.28 19.90
C PRO A 179 21.02 -21.51 20.59
N ARG A 180 19.90 -21.99 20.11
CA ARG A 180 19.16 -23.15 20.60
C ARG A 180 19.10 -24.29 19.58
N GLY A 181 20.20 -24.55 18.87
CA GLY A 181 20.41 -25.77 18.11
C GLY A 181 21.27 -26.76 18.90
#